data_07fb5cd051fa7e9cbbcea1e3906b15ad
#
_entry.id   07fb5cd051fa7e9cbbcea1e3906b15ad
#
_cell.length_a   1.000
_cell.length_b   1.000
_cell.length_c   1.000
_cell.angle_alpha   90.00
_cell.angle_beta   90.00
_cell.angle_gamma   90.00
#
_symmetry.space_group_name_H-M   'P 1'
#
loop_
_entity.id
_entity.type
_entity.pdbx_description
1 polymer ?
#
loop_
_entity_poly.entity_id
_entity_poly.type
_entity_poly.pdbx_seq_one_letter_code
_entity_poly.pdbx_strand_id
1 'polypeptide(L)'
;MANLHSNPKKLVSLAHTLHPRLLRFFARYPPAAIVPTLTEPAPALPNPFKCQKHLVTGRRHDPVFSLRRQAEIVKLARKQGVEELLPHTVKGTEERMKRRAENGLRVKGTGVGQKVKGKESERTLKGRLEKRRQAMLDMPQMIQTWKERGHGRGWKKWPK
;
A
#
# COMPACT_ATOMS: atom_id res chain seq x y z
N MET A 1 -17.86 17.57 -1.76
CA MET A 1 -16.70 17.99 -0.90
C MET A 1 -16.74 19.50 -0.78
N ALA A 2 -16.90 20.01 0.44
CA ALA A 2 -17.03 21.45 0.67
C ALA A 2 -15.66 22.11 0.48
N ASN A 3 -15.59 23.08 -0.43
CA ASN A 3 -14.41 23.91 -0.67
C ASN A 3 -13.97 24.61 0.63
N LEU A 4 -12.88 24.15 1.23
CA LEU A 4 -12.25 24.75 2.42
C LEU A 4 -11.63 26.13 2.14
N HIS A 5 -11.56 26.53 0.87
CA HIS A 5 -10.81 27.71 0.40
C HIS A 5 -11.49 29.07 0.62
N SER A 6 -12.73 29.12 1.10
CA SER A 6 -13.50 30.36 1.00
C SER A 6 -13.82 31.11 2.31
N ASN A 7 -13.36 30.61 3.49
CA ASN A 7 -13.73 31.33 4.73
C ASN A 7 -12.58 31.35 5.76
N PRO A 8 -11.92 32.50 5.97
CA PRO A 8 -10.81 32.64 6.92
C PRO A 8 -11.18 32.28 8.36
N LYS A 9 -12.43 32.54 8.77
CA LYS A 9 -12.91 32.16 10.11
C LYS A 9 -12.93 30.66 10.34
N LYS A 10 -13.22 29.87 9.30
CA LYS A 10 -13.16 28.40 9.38
C LYS A 10 -11.73 27.89 9.51
N LEU A 11 -10.77 28.53 8.87
CA LEU A 11 -9.35 28.19 8.97
C LEU A 11 -8.78 28.46 10.37
N VAL A 12 -9.20 29.56 11.00
CA VAL A 12 -8.83 29.88 12.38
C VAL A 12 -9.42 28.86 13.36
N SER A 13 -10.69 28.52 13.22
CA SER A 13 -11.32 27.50 14.07
C SER A 13 -10.69 26.11 13.88
N LEU A 14 -10.33 25.73 12.66
CA LEU A 14 -9.58 24.51 12.38
C LEU A 14 -8.20 24.52 13.05
N ALA A 15 -7.52 25.67 13.08
CA ALA A 15 -6.21 25.78 13.73
C ALA A 15 -6.27 25.37 15.22
N HIS A 16 -7.33 25.70 15.93
CA HIS A 16 -7.50 25.30 17.34
C HIS A 16 -7.74 23.79 17.53
N THR A 17 -8.24 23.11 16.53
CA THR A 17 -8.54 21.66 16.59
C THR A 17 -7.41 20.78 16.03
N LEU A 18 -6.43 21.40 15.38
CA LEU A 18 -5.35 20.67 14.73
C LEU A 18 -4.38 20.04 15.74
N HIS A 19 -3.86 18.87 15.37
CA HIS A 19 -2.82 18.19 16.16
C HIS A 19 -1.55 19.10 16.25
N PRO A 20 -0.87 19.20 17.41
CA PRO A 20 0.27 20.07 17.61
C PRO A 20 1.41 19.91 16.60
N ARG A 21 1.63 18.71 16.07
CA ARG A 21 2.61 18.46 15.00
C ARG A 21 2.23 19.11 13.69
N LEU A 22 0.94 19.13 13.33
CA LEU A 22 0.44 19.80 12.14
C LEU A 22 0.51 21.32 12.29
N LEU A 23 0.16 21.86 13.46
CA LEU A 23 0.30 23.27 13.76
C LEU A 23 1.74 23.75 13.57
N ARG A 24 2.72 23.03 14.13
CA ARG A 24 4.16 23.35 13.96
C ARG A 24 4.59 23.23 12.50
N PHE A 25 4.04 22.28 11.77
CA PHE A 25 4.32 22.11 10.35
C PHE A 25 3.79 23.29 9.54
N PHE A 26 2.52 23.66 9.71
CA PHE A 26 1.90 24.77 8.98
C PHE A 26 2.45 26.14 9.41
N ALA A 27 2.87 26.31 10.65
CA ALA A 27 3.56 27.52 11.09
C ALA A 27 4.89 27.73 10.34
N ARG A 28 5.60 26.64 10.02
CA ARG A 28 6.87 26.71 9.29
C ARG A 28 6.70 26.69 7.76
N TYR A 29 5.68 26.00 7.28
CA TYR A 29 5.37 25.83 5.86
C TYR A 29 3.89 26.16 5.63
N PRO A 30 3.53 27.45 5.57
CA PRO A 30 2.14 27.85 5.38
C PRO A 30 1.63 27.37 4.03
N PRO A 31 0.38 26.86 3.96
CA PRO A 31 -0.23 26.44 2.70
C PRO A 31 -0.36 27.63 1.75
N ALA A 32 -0.08 27.42 0.47
CA ALA A 32 -0.20 28.45 -0.56
C ALA A 32 -1.61 29.07 -0.64
N ALA A 33 -2.65 28.30 -0.28
CA ALA A 33 -4.02 28.78 -0.24
C ALA A 33 -4.32 29.81 0.85
N ILE A 34 -3.47 29.90 1.88
CA ILE A 34 -3.68 30.80 3.04
C ILE A 34 -2.76 32.03 2.94
N VAL A 35 -1.62 31.90 2.27
CA VAL A 35 -0.71 33.05 2.09
C VAL A 35 -1.39 34.02 1.14
N PRO A 36 -1.81 35.24 1.62
CA PRO A 36 -2.36 36.22 0.71
C PRO A 36 -1.28 36.57 -0.33
N THR A 37 -1.69 36.64 -1.57
CA THR A 37 -0.86 37.09 -2.69
C THR A 37 -0.58 38.57 -2.47
N LEU A 38 0.36 38.87 -1.58
CA LEU A 38 0.93 40.20 -1.47
C LEU A 38 1.62 40.47 -2.79
N THR A 39 1.43 41.62 -3.34
CA THR A 39 1.78 42.19 -4.66
C THR A 39 3.22 41.99 -5.17
N GLU A 40 4.06 41.32 -4.43
CA GLU A 40 5.40 40.88 -4.83
C GLU A 40 5.44 39.35 -4.84
N PRO A 41 6.03 38.71 -5.88
CA PRO A 41 6.23 37.27 -5.88
C PRO A 41 7.26 36.87 -4.83
N ALA A 42 6.83 36.76 -3.57
CA ALA A 42 7.68 36.22 -2.52
C ALA A 42 8.21 34.85 -3.01
N PRO A 43 9.52 34.59 -2.91
CA PRO A 43 10.10 33.33 -3.39
C PRO A 43 9.35 32.18 -2.76
N ALA A 44 8.66 31.40 -3.60
CA ALA A 44 7.86 30.27 -3.14
C ALA A 44 8.75 29.36 -2.28
N LEU A 45 8.41 29.17 -1.01
CA LEU A 45 9.15 28.31 -0.11
C LEU A 45 9.29 26.92 -0.76
N PRO A 46 10.49 26.39 -0.87
CA PRO A 46 10.71 25.11 -1.51
C PRO A 46 9.95 24.00 -0.77
N ASN A 47 9.36 23.07 -1.52
CA ASN A 47 8.59 22.00 -0.94
C ASN A 47 9.47 21.13 0.00
N PRO A 48 9.17 21.06 1.33
CA PRO A 48 9.98 20.34 2.30
C PRO A 48 9.98 18.83 2.13
N PHE A 49 9.08 18.31 1.31
CA PHE A 49 8.93 16.87 1.03
C PHE A 49 9.69 16.40 -0.20
N LYS A 50 10.20 17.31 -1.01
CA LYS A 50 11.00 17.02 -2.21
C LYS A 50 12.48 17.20 -1.94
N CYS A 51 13.29 16.38 -2.61
CA CYS A 51 14.74 16.59 -2.68
C CYS A 51 15.03 17.90 -3.38
N GLN A 52 15.96 18.68 -2.84
CA GLN A 52 16.36 19.95 -3.39
C GLN A 52 17.76 19.84 -4.00
N LYS A 53 17.97 20.51 -5.13
CA LYS A 53 19.29 20.61 -5.74
C LYS A 53 19.93 21.92 -5.31
N HIS A 54 21.12 21.84 -4.75
CA HIS A 54 21.87 23.03 -4.39
C HIS A 54 22.32 23.76 -5.65
N LEU A 55 22.02 25.06 -5.75
CA LEU A 55 22.21 25.84 -6.97
C LEU A 55 23.69 25.91 -7.40
N VAL A 56 24.60 26.08 -6.43
CA VAL A 56 26.04 26.24 -6.72
C VAL A 56 26.74 24.90 -6.90
N THR A 57 26.55 23.96 -5.96
CA THR A 57 27.28 22.69 -5.96
C THR A 57 26.65 21.59 -6.81
N GLY A 58 25.42 21.78 -7.29
CA GLY A 58 24.67 20.78 -8.04
C GLY A 58 24.29 19.52 -7.26
N ARG A 59 24.69 19.39 -6.00
CA ARG A 59 24.38 18.24 -5.14
C ARG A 59 22.90 18.24 -4.76
N ARG A 60 22.32 17.06 -4.70
CA ARG A 60 20.96 16.87 -4.20
C ARG A 60 21.00 16.65 -2.69
N HIS A 61 20.21 17.43 -1.98
CA HIS A 61 19.97 17.27 -0.54
C HIS A 61 18.70 16.46 -0.33
N ASP A 62 18.71 15.64 0.70
CA ASP A 62 17.54 14.89 1.12
C ASP A 62 16.39 15.83 1.52
N PRO A 63 15.13 15.36 1.43
CA PRO A 63 13.99 16.12 1.90
C PRO A 63 14.13 16.47 3.39
N VAL A 64 13.66 17.64 3.81
CA VAL A 64 13.63 18.07 5.23
C VAL A 64 12.91 17.04 6.11
N PHE A 65 11.87 16.42 5.57
CA PHE A 65 11.13 15.35 6.23
C PHE A 65 11.37 14.01 5.52
N SER A 66 11.88 13.03 6.27
CA SER A 66 12.01 11.65 5.78
C SER A 66 10.64 11.08 5.34
N LEU A 67 10.64 10.09 4.44
CA LEU A 67 9.41 9.45 3.93
C LEU A 67 8.49 8.92 5.05
N ARG A 68 9.07 8.48 6.17
CA ARG A 68 8.30 8.05 7.34
C ARG A 68 7.58 9.23 7.99
N ARG A 69 8.30 10.34 8.25
CA ARG A 69 7.70 11.57 8.83
C ARG A 69 6.64 12.16 7.91
N GLN A 70 6.87 12.16 6.58
CA GLN A 70 5.86 12.55 5.61
C GLN A 70 4.58 11.72 5.74
N ALA A 71 4.71 10.39 5.84
CA ALA A 71 3.57 9.49 6.00
C ALA A 71 2.81 9.74 7.32
N GLU A 72 3.51 10.06 8.41
CA GLU A 72 2.90 10.41 9.69
C GLU A 72 2.10 11.72 9.59
N ILE A 73 2.67 12.76 8.97
CA ILE A 73 2.01 14.05 8.74
C ILE A 73 0.75 13.86 7.87
N VAL A 74 0.86 13.12 6.77
CA VAL A 74 -0.29 12.83 5.89
C VAL A 74 -1.40 12.07 6.63
N LYS A 75 -1.04 11.08 7.47
CA LYS A 75 -2.04 10.35 8.28
C LYS A 75 -2.77 11.26 9.26
N LEU A 76 -2.04 12.16 9.93
CA LEU A 76 -2.64 13.12 10.85
C LEU A 76 -3.55 14.10 10.10
N ALA A 77 -3.08 14.63 8.98
CA ALA A 77 -3.84 15.56 8.16
C ALA A 77 -5.12 14.93 7.59
N ARG A 78 -5.05 13.67 7.15
CA ARG A 78 -6.22 12.90 6.70
C ARG A 78 -7.23 12.71 7.82
N LYS A 79 -6.76 12.37 9.02
CA LYS A 79 -7.64 12.19 10.19
C LYS A 79 -8.40 13.46 10.55
N GLN A 80 -7.84 14.62 10.24
CA GLN A 80 -8.41 15.93 10.53
C GLN A 80 -9.02 16.63 9.30
N GLY A 81 -9.05 15.97 8.14
CA GLY A 81 -9.66 16.50 6.91
C GLY A 81 -8.90 17.64 6.25
N VAL A 82 -7.61 17.83 6.58
CA VAL A 82 -6.77 18.93 6.08
C VAL A 82 -5.64 18.45 5.14
N GLU A 83 -5.80 17.29 4.53
CA GLU A 83 -4.78 16.72 3.63
C GLU A 83 -4.51 17.62 2.41
N GLU A 84 -5.53 18.30 1.90
CA GLU A 84 -5.44 19.21 0.74
C GLU A 84 -4.53 20.42 0.98
N LEU A 85 -4.36 20.84 2.25
CA LEU A 85 -3.49 21.95 2.62
C LEU A 85 -2.00 21.57 2.66
N LEU A 86 -1.69 20.27 2.57
CA LEU A 86 -0.29 19.83 2.57
C LEU A 86 0.36 20.03 1.20
N PRO A 87 1.67 20.37 1.18
CA PRO A 87 2.42 20.39 -0.05
C PRO A 87 2.48 18.98 -0.68
N HIS A 88 2.62 18.92 -1.99
CA HIS A 88 2.66 17.66 -2.74
C HIS A 88 3.66 16.68 -2.15
N THR A 89 3.21 15.46 -1.87
CA THR A 89 4.02 14.36 -1.33
C THR A 89 3.68 13.03 -2.00
N VAL A 90 4.72 12.23 -2.19
CA VAL A 90 4.62 10.85 -2.68
C VAL A 90 3.75 9.96 -1.77
N LYS A 91 3.52 10.38 -0.52
CA LYS A 91 2.72 9.67 0.48
C LYS A 91 1.26 10.12 0.55
N GLY A 92 0.88 11.14 -0.22
CA GLY A 92 -0.50 11.62 -0.33
C GLY A 92 -1.47 10.54 -0.78
N THR A 93 -2.75 10.71 -0.44
CA THR A 93 -3.81 9.73 -0.75
C THR A 93 -4.02 9.62 -2.25
N GLU A 94 -4.10 10.74 -2.95
CA GLU A 94 -4.27 10.79 -4.40
C GLU A 94 -3.13 10.11 -5.14
N GLU A 95 -1.88 10.43 -4.78
CA GLU A 95 -0.70 9.81 -5.36
C GLU A 95 -0.66 8.29 -5.14
N ARG A 96 -1.10 7.83 -3.99
CA ARG A 96 -1.18 6.40 -3.69
C ARG A 96 -2.28 5.71 -4.49
N MET A 97 -3.42 6.36 -4.67
CA MET A 97 -4.52 5.85 -5.50
C MET A 97 -4.09 5.78 -6.97
N LYS A 98 -3.49 6.85 -7.48
CA LYS A 98 -2.96 6.92 -8.84
C LYS A 98 -1.97 5.78 -9.11
N ARG A 99 -1.01 5.57 -8.23
CA ARG A 99 -0.05 4.47 -8.36
C ARG A 99 -0.69 3.09 -8.30
N ARG A 100 -1.76 2.92 -7.50
CA ARG A 100 -2.51 1.66 -7.47
C ARG A 100 -3.24 1.41 -8.78
N ALA A 101 -3.84 2.46 -9.36
CA ALA A 101 -4.52 2.36 -10.65
C ALA A 101 -3.53 2.02 -11.78
N GLU A 102 -2.37 2.67 -11.79
CA GLU A 102 -1.36 2.48 -12.83
C GLU A 102 -0.59 1.14 -12.71
N ASN A 103 -0.19 0.77 -11.51
CA ASN A 103 0.74 -0.35 -11.28
C ASN A 103 0.11 -1.55 -10.60
N GLY A 104 -1.16 -1.48 -10.17
CA GLY A 104 -1.81 -2.50 -9.38
C GLY A 104 -1.19 -2.68 -7.99
N LEU A 105 -1.53 -3.79 -7.33
CA LEU A 105 -0.94 -4.18 -6.05
C LEU A 105 0.41 -4.85 -6.30
N ARG A 106 1.47 -4.24 -5.78
CA ARG A 106 2.83 -4.80 -5.85
C ARG A 106 3.19 -5.51 -4.57
N VAL A 107 3.67 -6.73 -4.70
CA VAL A 107 4.28 -7.47 -3.58
C VAL A 107 5.77 -7.10 -3.50
N LYS A 108 6.27 -6.92 -2.28
CA LYS A 108 7.69 -6.59 -2.04
C LYS A 108 8.60 -7.60 -2.76
N GLY A 109 9.56 -7.10 -3.53
CA GLY A 109 10.52 -7.93 -4.27
C GLY A 109 10.06 -8.39 -5.66
N THR A 110 8.83 -8.05 -6.09
CA THR A 110 8.39 -8.34 -7.45
C THR A 110 8.34 -7.09 -8.33
N GLY A 111 8.65 -7.24 -9.61
CA GLY A 111 8.50 -6.18 -10.61
C GLY A 111 7.03 -5.86 -10.93
N VAL A 112 6.82 -4.81 -11.74
CA VAL A 112 5.48 -4.47 -12.24
C VAL A 112 4.96 -5.59 -13.11
N GLY A 113 3.70 -6.03 -12.89
CA GLY A 113 3.07 -7.10 -13.65
C GLY A 113 3.52 -8.52 -13.28
N GLN A 114 4.50 -8.69 -12.41
CA GLN A 114 4.92 -10.01 -11.94
C GLN A 114 3.98 -10.53 -10.85
N LYS A 115 3.56 -11.78 -11.00
CA LYS A 115 2.78 -12.51 -9.98
C LYS A 115 3.72 -13.19 -8.99
N VAL A 116 3.30 -13.28 -7.72
CA VAL A 116 4.02 -14.04 -6.70
C VAL A 116 3.97 -15.52 -7.05
N LYS A 117 5.13 -16.19 -7.05
CA LYS A 117 5.23 -17.62 -7.41
C LYS A 117 4.44 -18.53 -6.48
N GLY A 118 4.24 -18.20 -5.25
CA GLY A 118 3.61 -19.05 -4.24
C GLY A 118 4.50 -20.22 -3.79
N LYS A 119 4.17 -20.82 -2.67
CA LYS A 119 4.84 -22.02 -2.15
C LYS A 119 4.49 -23.25 -2.99
N GLU A 120 5.31 -24.27 -2.95
CA GLU A 120 5.05 -25.52 -3.67
C GLU A 120 3.69 -26.14 -3.28
N SER A 121 3.36 -26.13 -1.99
CA SER A 121 2.09 -26.59 -1.47
C SER A 121 0.87 -25.87 -2.05
N GLU A 122 0.99 -24.57 -2.33
CA GLU A 122 -0.07 -23.77 -2.94
C GLU A 122 -0.18 -24.04 -4.44
N ARG A 123 0.94 -24.10 -5.14
CA ARG A 123 0.98 -24.36 -6.58
C ARG A 123 0.49 -25.74 -6.97
N THR A 124 0.79 -26.75 -6.15
CA THR A 124 0.45 -28.14 -6.42
C THR A 124 -0.88 -28.58 -5.80
N LEU A 125 -1.55 -27.70 -5.04
CA LEU A 125 -2.78 -28.03 -4.31
C LEU A 125 -3.85 -28.65 -5.21
N LYS A 126 -4.15 -28.02 -6.35
CA LYS A 126 -5.17 -28.49 -7.29
C LYS A 126 -4.87 -29.89 -7.81
N GLY A 127 -3.63 -30.15 -8.22
CA GLY A 127 -3.20 -31.45 -8.70
C GLY A 127 -3.26 -32.53 -7.62
N ARG A 128 -2.92 -32.21 -6.37
CA ARG A 128 -3.01 -33.16 -5.24
C ARG A 128 -4.46 -33.49 -4.90
N LEU A 129 -5.35 -32.52 -4.94
CA LEU A 129 -6.78 -32.74 -4.71
C LEU A 129 -7.39 -33.58 -5.82
N GLU A 130 -7.03 -33.33 -7.08
CA GLU A 130 -7.53 -34.13 -8.21
C GLU A 130 -7.04 -35.57 -8.16
N LYS A 131 -5.77 -35.81 -7.83
CA LYS A 131 -5.26 -37.17 -7.61
C LYS A 131 -6.04 -37.93 -6.52
N ARG A 132 -6.34 -37.26 -5.39
CA ARG A 132 -7.15 -37.89 -4.33
C ARG A 132 -8.57 -38.20 -4.79
N ARG A 133 -9.18 -37.26 -5.51
CA ARG A 133 -10.52 -37.46 -6.07
C ARG A 133 -10.55 -38.64 -7.00
N GLN A 134 -9.60 -38.75 -7.92
CA GLN A 134 -9.49 -39.86 -8.86
C GLN A 134 -9.29 -41.18 -8.12
N ALA A 135 -8.39 -41.23 -7.14
CA ALA A 135 -8.19 -42.42 -6.33
C ALA A 135 -9.46 -42.86 -5.58
N MET A 136 -10.30 -41.93 -5.13
CA MET A 136 -11.58 -42.26 -4.50
C MET A 136 -12.59 -42.81 -5.51
N LEU A 137 -12.61 -42.31 -6.74
CA LEU A 137 -13.47 -42.81 -7.81
C LEU A 137 -13.05 -44.20 -8.28
N ASP A 138 -11.75 -44.44 -8.31
CA ASP A 138 -11.17 -45.72 -8.74
C ASP A 138 -11.20 -46.81 -7.65
N MET A 139 -11.47 -46.40 -6.39
CA MET A 139 -11.46 -47.32 -5.23
C MET A 139 -12.39 -48.54 -5.38
N PRO A 140 -13.63 -48.42 -5.85
CA PRO A 140 -14.51 -49.59 -6.02
C PRO A 140 -13.91 -50.64 -6.96
N GLN A 141 -13.35 -50.22 -8.07
CA GLN A 141 -12.68 -51.11 -9.04
C GLN A 141 -11.42 -51.75 -8.44
N MET A 142 -10.64 -50.98 -7.70
CA MET A 142 -9.46 -51.50 -7.01
C MET A 142 -9.84 -52.57 -5.98
N ILE A 143 -10.89 -52.33 -5.20
CA ILE A 143 -11.38 -53.30 -4.20
C ILE A 143 -11.88 -54.57 -4.89
N GLN A 144 -12.60 -54.45 -6.03
CA GLN A 144 -13.07 -55.60 -6.80
C GLN A 144 -11.89 -56.45 -7.28
N THR A 145 -10.91 -55.82 -7.94
CA THR A 145 -9.69 -56.48 -8.40
C THR A 145 -8.93 -57.16 -7.25
N TRP A 146 -8.86 -56.50 -6.09
CA TRP A 146 -8.23 -57.05 -4.90
C TRP A 146 -8.96 -58.31 -4.39
N LYS A 147 -10.30 -58.33 -4.38
CA LYS A 147 -11.12 -59.50 -4.02
C LYS A 147 -10.95 -60.61 -5.02
N GLU A 148 -10.96 -60.33 -6.33
CA GLU A 148 -10.79 -61.32 -7.40
C GLU A 148 -9.44 -62.02 -7.31
N ARG A 149 -8.39 -61.32 -6.90
CA ARG A 149 -7.06 -61.90 -6.65
C ARG A 149 -6.99 -62.77 -5.38
N GLY A 150 -8.09 -62.97 -4.67
CA GLY A 150 -8.17 -63.80 -3.49
C GLY A 150 -7.66 -63.21 -2.18
N HIS A 151 -7.28 -61.96 -2.17
CA HIS A 151 -6.76 -61.30 -0.98
C HIS A 151 -7.81 -61.06 0.10
N GLY A 152 -9.10 -61.03 -0.24
CA GLY A 152 -10.20 -60.90 0.70
C GLY A 152 -10.74 -62.22 1.24
N ARG A 153 -10.22 -63.34 0.81
CA ARG A 153 -10.76 -64.69 1.13
C ARG A 153 -9.66 -65.62 1.59
N GLY A 154 -9.67 -65.98 2.86
CA GLY A 154 -8.74 -67.00 3.40
C GLY A 154 -7.26 -66.56 3.43
N TRP A 155 -6.99 -65.28 3.55
CA TRP A 155 -5.64 -64.75 3.61
C TRP A 155 -4.95 -65.18 4.90
N LYS A 156 -3.98 -66.09 4.78
CA LYS A 156 -3.25 -66.63 5.93
C LYS A 156 -1.88 -65.95 6.14
N LYS A 157 -1.41 -65.10 5.22
CA LYS A 157 -0.12 -64.42 5.29
C LYS A 157 -0.26 -62.97 4.89
N TRP A 158 0.36 -62.10 5.66
CA TRP A 158 0.47 -60.70 5.32
C TRP A 158 1.32 -60.51 4.04
N PRO A 159 0.97 -59.54 3.19
CA PRO A 159 1.87 -59.16 2.11
C PRO A 159 3.20 -58.69 2.70
N LYS A 160 4.31 -59.14 2.09
CA LYS A 160 5.66 -58.63 2.43
C LYS A 160 5.88 -57.28 1.83
#